data_6b5e465ab02be2edf310e45877a87ead
#
_entry.id   6b5e465ab02be2edf310e45877a87ead
#
_cell.length_a   1.000
_cell.length_b   1.000
_cell.length_c   1.000
_cell.angle_alpha   90.00
_cell.angle_beta   90.00
_cell.angle_gamma   90.00
#
_symmetry.space_group_name_H-M   'P 1'
#
loop_
_entity.id
_entity.type
_entity.pdbx_description
1 polymer ?
#
loop_
_entity_poly.entity_id
_entity_poly.type
_entity_poly.pdbx_seq_one_letter_code
_entity_poly.pdbx_strand_id
1 'polypeptide(L)'
;MNNRPELLAPAGDLEKMRFAIAYGADAVYLAGQRFGMRAAAANFDDDALRQGIAYAHARGVKCYITVNIMPSCRDLPELPAYLELLQDAGADALIVADVGVIRLAQKYAPKVPLHISTQTSILNHEAANFWADLGAERVVLARELSLEEIAEIRAKTPKTLEIEAFVHGAMCISYSGRCLISQYMTGRDANRGACAQPCRWNYTLMEEKRPGEYFPVEEDARGTYLYNSKDMCMIEHIPELVQAGVDSFKIEGRNKTAYYAACVTGAYRAAIDAYRADPAQYVMPQFCRDEVDKVSHREYYTGFYFGSEENGQHYGDSQYIREFEVVGMPVSCDADGHTVFALKNRFFNGEELELLQPGKTPYVFRVHGAVNDDGEALELFNVPQMRVHFTFPFPVDAYSILRKKKERPS
;
A
#
# COMPACT_ATOMS: atom_id res chain seq x y z
N MET A 1 -7.85 -6.44 -26.25
CA MET A 1 -7.98 -6.29 -24.80
C MET A 1 -6.77 -5.52 -24.33
N ASN A 2 -6.96 -4.51 -23.50
CA ASN A 2 -5.84 -3.73 -22.96
C ASN A 2 -5.10 -4.64 -21.97
N ASN A 3 -3.97 -5.21 -22.38
CA ASN A 3 -3.24 -6.25 -21.64
C ASN A 3 -2.38 -5.65 -20.50
N ARG A 4 -2.74 -4.46 -20.01
CA ARG A 4 -2.05 -3.75 -18.95
C ARG A 4 -2.93 -3.74 -17.70
N PRO A 5 -2.55 -4.45 -16.64
CA PRO A 5 -3.25 -4.33 -15.36
C PRO A 5 -3.11 -2.92 -14.81
N GLU A 6 -4.16 -2.43 -14.17
CA GLU A 6 -4.14 -1.18 -13.43
C GLU A 6 -3.25 -1.33 -12.20
N LEU A 7 -2.36 -0.39 -11.94
CA LEU A 7 -1.61 -0.31 -10.70
C LEU A 7 -2.31 0.61 -9.71
N LEU A 8 -2.90 0.02 -8.67
CA LEU A 8 -3.67 0.72 -7.64
C LEU A 8 -2.83 0.91 -6.38
N ALA A 9 -2.44 2.16 -6.12
CA ALA A 9 -1.57 2.51 -5.02
C ALA A 9 -2.32 3.11 -3.81
N PRO A 10 -1.79 2.92 -2.58
CA PRO A 10 -2.40 3.47 -1.37
C PRO A 10 -2.11 4.96 -1.20
N ALA A 11 -3.12 5.74 -0.81
CA ALA A 11 -2.99 7.14 -0.46
C ALA A 11 -3.58 7.41 0.94
N GLY A 12 -2.72 7.46 1.96
CA GLY A 12 -3.15 7.70 3.34
C GLY A 12 -3.33 9.19 3.67
N ASP A 13 -2.75 10.08 2.86
CA ASP A 13 -2.85 11.54 2.91
C ASP A 13 -2.41 12.14 1.55
N LEU A 14 -2.51 13.47 1.40
CA LEU A 14 -2.16 14.16 0.15
C LEU A 14 -0.69 14.01 -0.25
N GLU A 15 0.24 13.96 0.71
CA GLU A 15 1.66 13.75 0.42
C GLU A 15 1.88 12.38 -0.21
N LYS A 16 1.42 11.32 0.45
CA LYS A 16 1.53 9.93 -0.04
C LYS A 16 0.86 9.74 -1.40
N MET A 17 -0.30 10.39 -1.60
CA MET A 17 -1.01 10.39 -2.86
C MET A 17 -0.16 10.97 -4.00
N ARG A 18 0.46 12.13 -3.76
CA ARG A 18 1.31 12.81 -4.75
C ARG A 18 2.52 11.96 -5.13
N PHE A 19 3.16 11.33 -4.14
CA PHE A 19 4.25 10.39 -4.40
C PHE A 19 3.79 9.16 -5.18
N ALA A 20 2.69 8.51 -4.80
CA ALA A 20 2.15 7.37 -5.53
C ALA A 20 1.87 7.71 -7.02
N ILE A 21 1.26 8.87 -7.27
CA ILE A 21 0.96 9.36 -8.62
C ILE A 21 2.25 9.65 -9.40
N ALA A 22 3.21 10.34 -8.79
CA ALA A 22 4.48 10.67 -9.44
C ALA A 22 5.28 9.41 -9.81
N TYR A 23 5.18 8.35 -8.99
CA TYR A 23 5.84 7.07 -9.24
C TYR A 23 5.04 6.08 -10.09
N GLY A 24 3.95 6.52 -10.73
CA GLY A 24 3.31 5.81 -11.83
C GLY A 24 2.10 4.97 -11.46
N ALA A 25 1.38 5.31 -10.39
CA ALA A 25 0.07 4.73 -10.11
C ALA A 25 -0.93 5.10 -11.22
N ASP A 26 -1.71 4.12 -11.70
CA ASP A 26 -2.84 4.35 -12.62
C ASP A 26 -4.09 4.80 -11.86
N ALA A 27 -4.20 4.35 -10.60
CA ALA A 27 -5.25 4.75 -9.69
C ALA A 27 -4.72 4.80 -8.25
N VAL A 28 -5.38 5.59 -7.41
CA VAL A 28 -5.11 5.65 -5.97
C VAL A 28 -6.37 5.35 -5.18
N TYR A 29 -6.23 4.65 -4.04
CA TYR A 29 -7.34 4.47 -3.13
C TYR A 29 -7.07 5.16 -1.80
N LEU A 30 -8.08 5.87 -1.33
CA LEU A 30 -7.99 6.73 -0.15
C LEU A 30 -9.28 6.67 0.68
N ALA A 31 -9.27 7.29 1.84
CA ALA A 31 -10.43 7.39 2.71
C ALA A 31 -10.64 8.82 3.18
N GLY A 32 -11.89 9.21 3.32
CA GLY A 32 -12.24 10.35 4.17
C GLY A 32 -12.04 10.02 5.65
N GLN A 33 -12.16 11.01 6.49
CA GLN A 33 -12.11 10.84 7.95
C GLN A 33 -13.26 9.99 8.49
N ARG A 34 -14.35 9.85 7.71
CA ARG A 34 -15.55 9.08 8.04
C ARG A 34 -15.63 7.81 7.17
N PHE A 35 -16.20 6.75 7.71
CA PHE A 35 -16.61 5.51 7.04
C PHE A 35 -15.51 4.70 6.34
N GLY A 36 -14.24 5.08 6.48
CA GLY A 36 -13.09 4.34 5.94
C GLY A 36 -12.39 3.48 6.99
N MET A 37 -11.93 2.29 6.60
CA MET A 37 -10.98 1.52 7.41
C MET A 37 -9.64 2.24 7.52
N ARG A 38 -8.85 1.96 8.56
CA ARG A 38 -7.55 2.61 8.85
C ARG A 38 -7.69 4.00 9.47
N ALA A 39 -8.43 4.09 10.58
CA ALA A 39 -8.57 5.32 11.35
C ALA A 39 -7.24 5.95 11.83
N ALA A 40 -6.16 5.14 11.92
CA ALA A 40 -4.81 5.61 12.27
C ALA A 40 -4.08 6.31 11.11
N ALA A 41 -4.56 6.24 9.87
CA ALA A 41 -4.08 7.08 8.77
C ALA A 41 -4.59 8.52 8.98
N ALA A 42 -3.86 9.51 8.48
CA ALA A 42 -4.29 10.91 8.57
C ALA A 42 -5.67 11.11 7.90
N ASN A 43 -5.93 10.32 6.83
CA ASN A 43 -7.14 10.39 6.01
C ASN A 43 -7.39 11.81 5.46
N PHE A 44 -8.45 11.97 4.68
CA PHE A 44 -8.76 13.22 4.01
C PHE A 44 -10.01 13.86 4.65
N ASP A 45 -9.94 15.11 5.03
CA ASP A 45 -11.16 15.90 5.24
C ASP A 45 -11.85 16.18 3.89
N ASP A 46 -13.04 16.78 3.94
CA ASP A 46 -13.86 16.98 2.75
C ASP A 46 -13.18 17.89 1.71
N ASP A 47 -12.39 18.88 2.15
CA ASP A 47 -11.64 19.77 1.26
C ASP A 47 -10.42 19.07 0.66
N ALA A 48 -9.68 18.31 1.47
CA ALA A 48 -8.55 17.50 1.00
C ALA A 48 -9.00 16.41 0.02
N LEU A 49 -10.20 15.81 0.20
CA LEU A 49 -10.80 14.88 -0.77
C LEU A 49 -10.98 15.56 -2.14
N ARG A 50 -11.64 16.73 -2.18
CA ARG A 50 -11.85 17.48 -3.44
C ARG A 50 -10.52 17.86 -4.10
N GLN A 51 -9.56 18.38 -3.31
CA GLN A 51 -8.23 18.73 -3.80
C GLN A 51 -7.46 17.52 -4.33
N GLY A 52 -7.51 16.40 -3.60
CA GLY A 52 -6.84 15.15 -4.00
C GLY A 52 -7.39 14.59 -5.29
N ILE A 53 -8.71 14.49 -5.43
CA ILE A 53 -9.38 14.02 -6.64
C ILE A 53 -9.02 14.93 -7.83
N ALA A 54 -9.13 16.24 -7.68
CA ALA A 54 -8.78 17.19 -8.72
C ALA A 54 -7.30 17.09 -9.13
N TYR A 55 -6.38 16.91 -8.15
CA TYR A 55 -4.95 16.70 -8.40
C TYR A 55 -4.67 15.43 -9.21
N ALA A 56 -5.35 14.32 -8.88
CA ALA A 56 -5.21 13.06 -9.59
C ALA A 56 -5.76 13.14 -11.01
N HIS A 57 -6.97 13.68 -11.18
CA HIS A 57 -7.61 13.84 -12.47
C HIS A 57 -6.81 14.72 -13.43
N ALA A 58 -6.19 15.79 -12.94
CA ALA A 58 -5.29 16.63 -13.74
C ALA A 58 -4.07 15.86 -14.29
N ARG A 59 -3.80 14.65 -13.77
CA ARG A 59 -2.70 13.74 -14.16
C ARG A 59 -3.19 12.44 -14.81
N GLY A 60 -4.50 12.34 -15.08
CA GLY A 60 -5.11 11.15 -15.68
C GLY A 60 -5.18 9.93 -14.74
N VAL A 61 -5.09 10.14 -13.42
CA VAL A 61 -5.11 9.09 -12.40
C VAL A 61 -6.49 9.04 -11.74
N LYS A 62 -7.03 7.84 -11.55
CA LYS A 62 -8.33 7.61 -10.91
C LYS A 62 -8.24 7.63 -9.39
N CYS A 63 -9.33 8.02 -8.73
CA CYS A 63 -9.46 8.07 -7.28
C CYS A 63 -10.61 7.18 -6.79
N TYR A 64 -10.28 6.13 -6.04
CA TYR A 64 -11.26 5.23 -5.43
C TYR A 64 -11.39 5.51 -3.94
N ILE A 65 -12.60 5.78 -3.48
CA ILE A 65 -12.84 6.19 -2.10
C ILE A 65 -13.37 5.01 -1.30
N THR A 66 -12.70 4.69 -0.19
CA THR A 66 -13.17 3.62 0.69
C THR A 66 -14.30 4.08 1.59
N VAL A 67 -15.44 3.39 1.53
CA VAL A 67 -16.61 3.51 2.42
C VAL A 67 -16.90 2.11 2.96
N ASN A 68 -15.90 1.53 3.63
CA ASN A 68 -15.82 0.08 3.85
C ASN A 68 -15.72 -0.33 5.33
N ILE A 69 -16.12 0.52 6.27
CA ILE A 69 -16.38 0.08 7.64
C ILE A 69 -17.61 -0.83 7.69
N MET A 70 -17.79 -1.56 8.80
CA MET A 70 -19.05 -2.21 9.14
C MET A 70 -19.89 -1.22 9.97
N PRO A 71 -20.84 -0.47 9.36
CA PRO A 71 -21.58 0.57 10.04
C PRO A 71 -22.65 -0.03 10.95
N SER A 72 -22.92 0.64 12.05
CA SER A 72 -24.09 0.42 12.89
C SER A 72 -25.25 1.34 12.48
N CYS A 73 -26.45 1.10 13.00
CA CYS A 73 -27.57 2.01 12.76
C CYS A 73 -27.29 3.47 13.19
N ARG A 74 -26.33 3.69 14.06
CA ARG A 74 -25.92 5.06 14.50
C ARG A 74 -25.13 5.80 13.42
N ASP A 75 -24.46 5.09 12.56
CA ASP A 75 -23.63 5.64 11.47
C ASP A 75 -24.47 5.99 10.23
N LEU A 76 -25.62 5.29 10.03
CA LEU A 76 -26.43 5.40 8.82
C LEU A 76 -26.99 6.82 8.53
N PRO A 77 -27.37 7.65 9.50
CA PRO A 77 -27.91 8.99 9.21
C PRO A 77 -26.97 9.93 8.48
N GLU A 78 -25.65 9.76 8.66
CA GLU A 78 -24.65 10.62 8.02
C GLU A 78 -24.21 10.14 6.63
N LEU A 79 -24.47 8.85 6.29
CA LEU A 79 -24.02 8.25 5.03
C LEU A 79 -24.60 8.92 3.78
N PRO A 80 -25.90 9.29 3.70
CA PRO A 80 -26.46 9.92 2.50
C PRO A 80 -25.70 11.17 2.08
N ALA A 81 -25.52 12.12 2.97
CA ALA A 81 -24.83 13.37 2.67
C ALA A 81 -23.34 13.15 2.31
N TYR A 82 -22.70 12.16 2.94
CA TYR A 82 -21.32 11.80 2.61
C TYR A 82 -21.21 11.18 1.21
N LEU A 83 -22.12 10.31 0.82
CA LEU A 83 -22.14 9.69 -0.51
C LEU A 83 -22.40 10.72 -1.62
N GLU A 84 -23.32 11.67 -1.39
CA GLU A 84 -23.56 12.80 -2.29
C GLU A 84 -22.29 13.66 -2.45
N LEU A 85 -21.60 13.98 -1.34
CA LEU A 85 -20.32 14.69 -1.36
C LEU A 85 -19.28 13.99 -2.22
N LEU A 86 -19.14 12.64 -2.09
CA LEU A 86 -18.18 11.87 -2.87
C LEU A 86 -18.51 11.88 -4.36
N GLN A 87 -19.78 11.77 -4.72
CA GLN A 87 -20.22 11.92 -6.11
C GLN A 87 -19.92 13.32 -6.66
N ASP A 88 -20.23 14.37 -5.90
CA ASP A 88 -20.00 15.75 -6.31
C ASP A 88 -18.51 16.09 -6.38
N ALA A 89 -17.68 15.45 -5.55
CA ALA A 89 -16.23 15.57 -5.61
C ALA A 89 -15.62 14.86 -6.84
N GLY A 90 -16.39 14.01 -7.52
CA GLY A 90 -15.94 13.28 -8.71
C GLY A 90 -15.18 11.98 -8.39
N ALA A 91 -15.53 11.27 -7.32
CA ALA A 91 -14.96 9.96 -7.06
C ALA A 91 -15.17 9.01 -8.24
N ASP A 92 -14.12 8.31 -8.68
CA ASP A 92 -14.19 7.38 -9.82
C ASP A 92 -14.78 6.02 -9.43
N ALA A 93 -14.73 5.64 -8.16
CA ALA A 93 -15.47 4.51 -7.59
C ALA A 93 -15.54 4.59 -6.05
N LEU A 94 -16.51 3.86 -5.49
CA LEU A 94 -16.62 3.62 -4.05
C LEU A 94 -16.21 2.18 -3.73
N ILE A 95 -15.24 1.99 -2.83
CA ILE A 95 -14.87 0.67 -2.33
C ILE A 95 -15.72 0.39 -1.08
N VAL A 96 -16.66 -0.53 -1.20
CA VAL A 96 -17.72 -0.80 -0.23
C VAL A 96 -17.74 -2.28 0.22
N ALA A 97 -18.23 -2.55 1.43
CA ALA A 97 -18.30 -3.91 1.95
C ALA A 97 -19.69 -4.27 2.52
N ASP A 98 -20.36 -3.31 3.14
CA ASP A 98 -21.63 -3.52 3.80
C ASP A 98 -22.79 -3.34 2.82
N VAL A 99 -23.76 -4.27 2.84
CA VAL A 99 -24.91 -4.25 1.92
C VAL A 99 -25.83 -3.04 2.12
N GLY A 100 -25.90 -2.51 3.35
CA GLY A 100 -26.64 -1.28 3.65
C GLY A 100 -25.97 -0.06 3.02
N VAL A 101 -24.63 0.00 3.07
CA VAL A 101 -23.84 1.06 2.41
C VAL A 101 -24.01 0.97 0.89
N ILE A 102 -23.96 -0.24 0.31
CA ILE A 102 -24.17 -0.47 -1.14
C ILE A 102 -25.53 0.06 -1.57
N ARG A 103 -26.58 -0.28 -0.84
CA ARG A 103 -27.94 0.20 -1.13
C ARG A 103 -28.05 1.74 -1.04
N LEU A 104 -27.40 2.34 -0.04
CA LEU A 104 -27.39 3.79 0.09
C LEU A 104 -26.56 4.44 -1.02
N ALA A 105 -25.41 3.87 -1.40
CA ALA A 105 -24.60 4.36 -2.50
C ALA A 105 -25.37 4.34 -3.83
N GLN A 106 -26.08 3.26 -4.14
CA GLN A 106 -26.94 3.18 -5.33
C GLN A 106 -28.04 4.25 -5.35
N LYS A 107 -28.47 4.71 -4.18
CA LYS A 107 -29.52 5.74 -4.08
C LYS A 107 -28.97 7.16 -4.11
N TYR A 108 -27.87 7.44 -3.39
CA TYR A 108 -27.36 8.78 -3.15
C TYR A 108 -26.11 9.15 -3.95
N ALA A 109 -25.43 8.14 -4.50
CA ALA A 109 -24.30 8.31 -5.42
C ALA A 109 -24.44 7.42 -6.66
N PRO A 110 -25.60 7.44 -7.38
CA PRO A 110 -25.90 6.47 -8.45
C PRO A 110 -24.98 6.55 -9.66
N LYS A 111 -24.20 7.61 -9.79
CA LYS A 111 -23.25 7.80 -10.91
C LYS A 111 -21.85 7.27 -10.59
N VAL A 112 -21.59 6.88 -9.34
CA VAL A 112 -20.27 6.42 -8.92
C VAL A 112 -20.25 4.89 -8.91
N PRO A 113 -19.34 4.25 -9.68
CA PRO A 113 -19.17 2.82 -9.72
C PRO A 113 -18.92 2.20 -8.36
N LEU A 114 -19.33 0.95 -8.18
CA LEU A 114 -19.12 0.19 -6.94
C LEU A 114 -18.04 -0.86 -7.14
N HIS A 115 -17.01 -0.79 -6.30
CA HIS A 115 -15.97 -1.80 -6.14
C HIS A 115 -16.20 -2.54 -4.83
N ILE A 116 -16.41 -3.86 -4.90
CA ILE A 116 -16.69 -4.66 -3.71
C ILE A 116 -15.38 -4.98 -2.99
N SER A 117 -15.29 -4.56 -1.74
CA SER A 117 -14.08 -4.70 -0.91
C SER A 117 -13.75 -6.16 -0.61
N THR A 118 -12.46 -6.47 -0.43
CA THR A 118 -11.97 -7.76 0.08
C THR A 118 -12.61 -8.19 1.40
N GLN A 119 -13.20 -7.26 2.16
CA GLN A 119 -13.90 -7.55 3.42
C GLN A 119 -15.18 -8.38 3.23
N THR A 120 -15.70 -8.48 2.00
CA THR A 120 -16.79 -9.41 1.68
C THR A 120 -16.32 -10.84 1.51
N SER A 121 -15.00 -11.09 1.55
CA SER A 121 -14.38 -12.42 1.49
C SER A 121 -14.82 -13.22 0.26
N ILE A 122 -14.66 -12.63 -0.93
CA ILE A 122 -15.01 -13.30 -2.21
C ILE A 122 -13.96 -14.36 -2.51
N LEU A 123 -14.38 -15.63 -2.48
CA LEU A 123 -13.55 -16.83 -2.64
C LEU A 123 -13.96 -17.71 -3.83
N ASN A 124 -15.02 -17.39 -4.55
CA ASN A 124 -15.53 -18.20 -5.64
C ASN A 124 -16.31 -17.34 -6.65
N HIS A 125 -16.53 -17.90 -7.82
CA HIS A 125 -17.18 -17.21 -8.93
C HIS A 125 -18.67 -16.91 -8.67
N GLU A 126 -19.39 -17.73 -7.89
CA GLU A 126 -20.79 -17.47 -7.58
C GLU A 126 -20.94 -16.21 -6.71
N ALA A 127 -20.04 -16.03 -5.72
CA ALA A 127 -20.01 -14.80 -4.93
C ALA A 127 -19.66 -13.58 -5.80
N ALA A 128 -18.73 -13.72 -6.75
CA ALA A 128 -18.37 -12.65 -7.67
C ALA A 128 -19.53 -12.30 -8.62
N ASN A 129 -20.20 -13.30 -9.17
CA ASN A 129 -21.38 -13.12 -10.04
C ASN A 129 -22.55 -12.46 -9.29
N PHE A 130 -22.80 -12.85 -8.04
CA PHE A 130 -23.81 -12.21 -7.21
C PHE A 130 -23.59 -10.69 -7.09
N TRP A 131 -22.35 -10.26 -6.90
CA TRP A 131 -22.04 -8.84 -6.83
C TRP A 131 -22.15 -8.15 -8.20
N ALA A 132 -21.77 -8.82 -9.29
CA ALA A 132 -21.98 -8.31 -10.64
C ALA A 132 -23.48 -8.11 -10.95
N ASP A 133 -24.34 -9.05 -10.57
CA ASP A 133 -25.80 -8.94 -10.72
C ASP A 133 -26.38 -7.77 -9.92
N LEU A 134 -25.75 -7.39 -8.83
CA LEU A 134 -26.10 -6.20 -8.03
C LEU A 134 -25.50 -4.90 -8.57
N GLY A 135 -24.81 -4.93 -9.73
CA GLY A 135 -24.27 -3.76 -10.40
C GLY A 135 -22.87 -3.34 -9.95
N ALA A 136 -22.09 -4.24 -9.32
CA ALA A 136 -20.69 -3.98 -9.07
C ALA A 136 -19.88 -4.03 -10.36
N GLU A 137 -18.99 -3.07 -10.56
CA GLU A 137 -18.09 -3.06 -11.71
C GLU A 137 -16.77 -3.80 -11.44
N ARG A 138 -16.38 -3.91 -10.15
CA ARG A 138 -15.16 -4.57 -9.72
C ARG A 138 -15.36 -5.33 -8.41
N VAL A 139 -14.67 -6.47 -8.29
CA VAL A 139 -14.56 -7.23 -7.03
C VAL A 139 -13.11 -7.32 -6.60
N VAL A 140 -12.84 -7.03 -5.32
CA VAL A 140 -11.54 -7.26 -4.69
C VAL A 140 -11.54 -8.62 -4.04
N LEU A 141 -10.80 -9.55 -4.59
CA LEU A 141 -10.78 -10.93 -4.11
C LEU A 141 -10.19 -11.04 -2.69
N ALA A 142 -10.55 -12.12 -2.02
CA ALA A 142 -9.90 -12.52 -0.78
C ALA A 142 -8.43 -12.88 -1.05
N ARG A 143 -7.56 -12.66 -0.06
CA ARG A 143 -6.11 -12.89 -0.18
C ARG A 143 -5.70 -14.35 0.04
N GLU A 144 -6.65 -15.17 0.38
CA GLU A 144 -6.51 -16.60 0.69
C GLU A 144 -6.66 -17.51 -0.56
N LEU A 145 -6.85 -16.92 -1.75
CA LEU A 145 -6.99 -17.63 -3.02
C LEU A 145 -5.63 -17.94 -3.65
N SER A 146 -5.55 -19.10 -4.31
CA SER A 146 -4.47 -19.43 -5.24
C SER A 146 -4.68 -18.77 -6.62
N LEU A 147 -3.62 -18.70 -7.44
CA LEU A 147 -3.72 -18.20 -8.82
C LEU A 147 -4.65 -19.06 -9.69
N GLU A 148 -4.69 -20.37 -9.43
CA GLU A 148 -5.61 -21.30 -10.13
C GLU A 148 -7.07 -20.97 -9.82
N GLU A 149 -7.40 -20.73 -8.55
CA GLU A 149 -8.75 -20.32 -8.14
C GLU A 149 -9.15 -18.97 -8.71
N ILE A 150 -8.19 -17.99 -8.76
CA ILE A 150 -8.42 -16.70 -9.42
C ILE A 150 -8.72 -16.88 -10.91
N ALA A 151 -7.95 -17.72 -11.61
CA ALA A 151 -8.20 -18.02 -13.01
C ALA A 151 -9.55 -18.70 -13.23
N GLU A 152 -9.97 -19.59 -12.33
CA GLU A 152 -11.29 -20.20 -12.36
C GLU A 152 -12.40 -19.15 -12.16
N ILE A 153 -12.26 -18.25 -11.20
CA ILE A 153 -13.19 -17.13 -11.00
C ILE A 153 -13.28 -16.30 -12.26
N ARG A 154 -12.12 -15.91 -12.84
CA ARG A 154 -12.09 -15.13 -14.10
C ARG A 154 -12.78 -15.83 -15.27
N ALA A 155 -12.60 -17.14 -15.40
CA ALA A 155 -13.20 -17.92 -16.48
C ALA A 155 -14.74 -18.01 -16.39
N LYS A 156 -15.28 -17.91 -15.17
CA LYS A 156 -16.73 -18.11 -14.88
C LYS A 156 -17.48 -16.81 -14.53
N THR A 157 -16.81 -15.66 -14.63
CA THR A 157 -17.41 -14.34 -14.38
C THR A 157 -17.53 -13.52 -15.67
N PRO A 158 -18.47 -12.55 -15.77
CA PRO A 158 -18.57 -11.67 -16.91
C PRO A 158 -17.25 -10.91 -17.16
N LYS A 159 -16.88 -10.72 -18.43
CA LYS A 159 -15.69 -9.96 -18.77
C LYS A 159 -15.80 -8.46 -18.46
N THR A 160 -17.00 -7.99 -18.20
CA THR A 160 -17.30 -6.63 -17.76
C THR A 160 -17.04 -6.42 -16.27
N LEU A 161 -16.99 -7.51 -15.47
CA LEU A 161 -16.62 -7.46 -14.07
C LEU A 161 -15.10 -7.48 -13.96
N GLU A 162 -14.51 -6.43 -13.42
CA GLU A 162 -13.07 -6.37 -13.16
C GLU A 162 -12.70 -7.13 -11.88
N ILE A 163 -11.55 -7.80 -11.93
CA ILE A 163 -10.97 -8.54 -10.81
C ILE A 163 -9.75 -7.78 -10.28
N GLU A 164 -9.81 -7.39 -9.01
CA GLU A 164 -8.72 -6.75 -8.29
C GLU A 164 -8.14 -7.71 -7.26
N ALA A 165 -6.81 -7.80 -7.18
CA ALA A 165 -6.11 -8.62 -6.20
C ALA A 165 -4.99 -7.84 -5.53
N PHE A 166 -4.74 -8.14 -4.25
CA PHE A 166 -3.57 -7.58 -3.56
C PHE A 166 -2.29 -8.24 -4.06
N VAL A 167 -1.27 -7.42 -4.31
CA VAL A 167 0.02 -7.91 -4.83
C VAL A 167 1.19 -7.57 -3.89
N HIS A 168 0.99 -6.67 -2.92
CA HIS A 168 2.06 -6.24 -2.03
C HIS A 168 1.54 -5.72 -0.69
N GLY A 169 2.31 -5.94 0.37
CA GLY A 169 2.14 -5.34 1.68
C GLY A 169 1.64 -6.30 2.75
N ALA A 170 1.19 -5.72 3.85
CA ALA A 170 0.90 -6.45 5.07
C ALA A 170 -0.28 -7.42 4.92
N MET A 171 -0.06 -8.70 5.28
CA MET A 171 -1.12 -9.70 5.39
C MET A 171 -1.83 -9.62 6.75
N CYS A 172 -3.05 -10.10 6.78
CA CYS A 172 -3.86 -10.22 8.00
C CYS A 172 -3.96 -11.70 8.40
N ILE A 173 -3.95 -11.98 9.72
CA ILE A 173 -4.14 -13.35 10.24
C ILE A 173 -5.55 -13.89 10.02
N SER A 174 -6.53 -13.03 9.89
CA SER A 174 -7.93 -13.38 9.69
C SER A 174 -8.43 -12.85 8.35
N TYR A 175 -9.49 -13.46 7.83
CA TYR A 175 -10.24 -12.86 6.74
C TYR A 175 -10.59 -11.42 7.05
N SER A 176 -10.47 -10.55 6.05
CA SER A 176 -10.75 -9.12 6.19
C SER A 176 -12.19 -8.89 6.69
N GLY A 177 -12.34 -8.02 7.70
CA GLY A 177 -13.64 -7.73 8.30
C GLY A 177 -14.21 -8.84 9.22
N ARG A 178 -13.41 -9.84 9.61
CA ARG A 178 -13.83 -10.97 10.46
C ARG A 178 -13.03 -11.11 11.75
N CYS A 179 -12.12 -10.17 12.05
CA CYS A 179 -11.22 -10.26 13.19
C CYS A 179 -11.78 -9.51 14.41
N LEU A 180 -11.84 -10.20 15.56
CA LEU A 180 -12.23 -9.64 16.85
C LEU A 180 -11.07 -9.49 17.83
N ILE A 181 -9.84 -9.95 17.49
CA ILE A 181 -8.70 -9.99 18.42
C ILE A 181 -8.36 -8.59 18.94
N SER A 182 -8.35 -7.59 18.07
CA SER A 182 -8.05 -6.21 18.49
C SER A 182 -9.11 -5.65 19.47
N GLN A 183 -10.38 -5.90 19.18
CA GLN A 183 -11.47 -5.49 20.07
C GLN A 183 -11.36 -6.19 21.43
N TYR A 184 -11.13 -7.50 21.42
CA TYR A 184 -11.03 -8.30 22.63
C TYR A 184 -9.85 -7.86 23.52
N MET A 185 -8.67 -7.67 22.91
CA MET A 185 -7.43 -7.39 23.66
C MET A 185 -7.24 -5.92 24.03
N THR A 186 -7.82 -4.99 23.30
CA THR A 186 -7.49 -3.56 23.44
C THR A 186 -8.71 -2.64 23.46
N GLY A 187 -9.92 -3.17 23.30
CA GLY A 187 -11.13 -2.38 23.12
C GLY A 187 -11.24 -1.63 21.77
N ARG A 188 -10.28 -1.84 20.86
CA ARG A 188 -10.22 -1.15 19.55
C ARG A 188 -10.77 -2.06 18.45
N ASP A 189 -11.88 -1.66 17.84
CA ASP A 189 -12.58 -2.46 16.82
C ASP A 189 -11.83 -2.42 15.46
N ALA A 190 -11.26 -3.57 15.09
CA ALA A 190 -10.59 -3.76 13.81
C ALA A 190 -11.53 -3.57 12.61
N ASN A 191 -12.81 -3.96 12.74
CA ASN A 191 -13.80 -3.91 11.67
C ASN A 191 -14.36 -2.50 11.46
N ARG A 192 -14.03 -1.57 12.36
CA ARG A 192 -14.30 -0.13 12.26
C ARG A 192 -13.03 0.69 12.02
N GLY A 193 -11.95 0.06 11.60
CA GLY A 193 -10.69 0.74 11.24
C GLY A 193 -9.71 0.98 12.38
N ALA A 194 -10.05 0.65 13.62
CA ALA A 194 -9.24 0.95 14.81
C ALA A 194 -8.29 -0.20 15.22
N CYS A 195 -7.90 -1.07 14.30
CA CYS A 195 -7.05 -2.23 14.58
C CYS A 195 -5.72 -1.84 15.25
N ALA A 196 -5.46 -2.38 16.45
CA ALA A 196 -4.20 -2.21 17.19
C ALA A 196 -3.10 -3.18 16.73
N GLN A 197 -3.42 -4.09 15.80
CA GLN A 197 -2.51 -5.14 15.29
C GLN A 197 -1.97 -6.09 16.38
N PRO A 198 -2.78 -6.58 17.33
CA PRO A 198 -2.28 -7.46 18.38
C PRO A 198 -1.73 -8.78 17.84
N CYS A 199 -2.20 -9.25 16.68
CA CYS A 199 -1.63 -10.40 16.00
C CYS A 199 -0.16 -10.25 15.58
N ARG A 200 0.45 -9.09 15.82
CA ARG A 200 1.86 -8.79 15.53
C ARG A 200 2.68 -8.48 16.75
N TRP A 201 2.10 -8.66 17.95
CA TRP A 201 2.82 -8.55 19.21
C TRP A 201 3.49 -9.87 19.54
N ASN A 202 4.57 -9.81 20.30
CA ASN A 202 5.18 -11.02 20.86
C ASN A 202 4.36 -11.50 22.06
N TYR A 203 4.03 -12.78 22.05
CA TYR A 203 3.32 -13.44 23.13
C TYR A 203 4.11 -14.64 23.64
N THR A 204 3.95 -14.92 24.93
CA THR A 204 4.29 -16.19 25.53
C THR A 204 3.07 -16.71 26.27
N LEU A 205 2.80 -18.01 26.18
CA LEU A 205 1.77 -18.65 26.98
C LEU A 205 2.37 -19.08 28.33
N MET A 206 1.60 -18.86 29.37
CA MET A 206 1.88 -19.38 30.72
C MET A 206 0.66 -20.14 31.21
N GLU A 207 0.85 -21.38 31.63
CA GLU A 207 -0.24 -22.12 32.25
C GLU A 207 -0.40 -21.65 33.70
N GLU A 208 -1.62 -21.39 34.13
CA GLU A 208 -1.95 -20.85 35.45
C GLU A 208 -1.40 -21.72 36.61
N LYS A 209 -1.35 -23.06 36.42
CA LYS A 209 -0.81 -24.01 37.40
C LYS A 209 0.71 -24.16 37.37
N ARG A 210 1.39 -23.53 36.43
CA ARG A 210 2.85 -23.51 36.27
C ARG A 210 3.36 -22.07 36.10
N PRO A 211 3.21 -21.22 37.13
CA PRO A 211 3.64 -19.83 37.08
C PRO A 211 5.17 -19.75 36.93
N GLY A 212 5.62 -18.92 35.96
CA GLY A 212 7.04 -18.72 35.65
C GLY A 212 7.60 -19.63 34.55
N GLU A 213 6.84 -20.61 34.07
CA GLU A 213 7.18 -21.36 32.84
C GLU A 213 6.50 -20.71 31.64
N TYR A 214 7.33 -20.25 30.68
CA TYR A 214 6.85 -19.61 29.48
C TYR A 214 7.01 -20.53 28.28
N PHE A 215 5.91 -20.78 27.57
CA PHE A 215 5.90 -21.61 26.39
C PHE A 215 5.89 -20.69 25.17
N PRO A 216 6.88 -20.81 24.25
CA PRO A 216 6.81 -20.10 22.98
C PRO A 216 5.57 -20.56 22.22
N VAL A 217 4.97 -19.64 21.49
CA VAL A 217 3.78 -19.93 20.69
C VAL A 217 4.22 -20.20 19.26
N GLU A 218 4.01 -21.42 18.79
CA GLU A 218 4.40 -21.90 17.45
C GLU A 218 3.17 -22.41 16.69
N GLU A 219 3.26 -22.50 15.37
CA GLU A 219 2.24 -23.10 14.53
C GLU A 219 2.66 -24.50 14.06
N ASP A 220 1.70 -25.42 14.00
CA ASP A 220 1.87 -26.70 13.33
C ASP A 220 0.66 -26.99 12.42
N ALA A 221 0.69 -28.10 11.68
CA ALA A 221 -0.35 -28.50 10.73
C ALA A 221 -1.74 -28.70 11.35
N ARG A 222 -1.96 -28.44 12.64
CA ARG A 222 -3.22 -28.66 13.38
C ARG A 222 -3.81 -27.41 14.01
N GLY A 223 -3.13 -26.26 13.99
CA GLY A 223 -3.67 -25.03 14.55
C GLY A 223 -2.71 -23.85 14.58
N THR A 224 -3.27 -22.66 14.58
CA THR A 224 -2.56 -21.40 14.57
C THR A 224 -2.23 -20.95 15.98
N TYR A 225 -0.99 -20.73 16.23
CA TYR A 225 -0.45 -20.18 17.46
C TYR A 225 0.14 -18.81 17.13
N LEU A 226 -0.48 -17.79 17.53
CA LEU A 226 -0.20 -16.34 17.46
C LEU A 226 1.26 -15.94 17.04
N TYR A 227 1.66 -15.22 16.05
CA TYR A 227 1.08 -14.42 15.00
C TYR A 227 2.11 -13.42 14.50
N ASN A 228 2.84 -13.62 13.54
CA ASN A 228 3.63 -12.58 12.90
C ASN A 228 3.59 -12.79 11.40
N SER A 229 2.45 -12.42 10.78
CA SER A 229 2.28 -12.59 9.33
C SER A 229 3.39 -11.87 8.58
N LYS A 230 4.06 -12.59 7.68
CA LYS A 230 4.97 -12.03 6.69
C LYS A 230 4.24 -10.98 5.84
N ASP A 231 4.97 -10.16 5.10
CA ASP A 231 4.39 -9.22 4.15
C ASP A 231 4.34 -9.89 2.76
N MET A 232 3.23 -9.70 2.04
CA MET A 232 3.08 -10.21 0.66
C MET A 232 3.96 -9.42 -0.29
N CYS A 233 4.60 -10.12 -1.25
CA CYS A 233 5.31 -9.50 -2.37
C CYS A 233 5.22 -10.39 -3.62
N MET A 234 4.51 -9.91 -4.64
CA MET A 234 4.30 -10.60 -5.92
C MET A 234 5.06 -9.94 -7.08
N ILE A 235 6.08 -9.14 -6.78
CA ILE A 235 6.81 -8.37 -7.81
C ILE A 235 7.46 -9.25 -8.87
N GLU A 236 7.87 -10.47 -8.51
CA GLU A 236 8.51 -11.44 -9.41
C GLU A 236 7.48 -12.22 -10.25
N HIS A 237 6.17 -12.09 -9.94
CA HIS A 237 5.09 -12.90 -10.50
C HIS A 237 4.06 -12.09 -11.28
N ILE A 238 4.51 -11.00 -11.94
CA ILE A 238 3.64 -10.18 -12.81
C ILE A 238 2.99 -11.00 -13.93
N PRO A 239 3.73 -11.90 -14.66
CA PRO A 239 3.13 -12.72 -15.70
C PRO A 239 2.01 -13.62 -15.20
N GLU A 240 2.21 -14.30 -14.07
CA GLU A 240 1.24 -15.24 -13.49
C GLU A 240 -0.05 -14.53 -13.06
N LEU A 241 0.06 -13.35 -12.45
CA LEU A 241 -1.08 -12.53 -12.08
C LEU A 241 -1.89 -12.08 -13.31
N VAL A 242 -1.22 -11.66 -14.38
CA VAL A 242 -1.88 -11.28 -15.64
C VAL A 242 -2.54 -12.48 -16.30
N GLN A 243 -1.87 -13.64 -16.32
CA GLN A 243 -2.39 -14.89 -16.88
C GLN A 243 -3.60 -15.40 -16.08
N ALA A 244 -3.62 -15.25 -14.78
CA ALA A 244 -4.77 -15.55 -13.94
C ALA A 244 -5.96 -14.58 -14.18
N GLY A 245 -5.77 -13.50 -14.94
CA GLY A 245 -6.82 -12.56 -15.34
C GLY A 245 -7.13 -11.50 -14.29
N VAL A 246 -6.14 -11.10 -13.52
CA VAL A 246 -6.26 -9.96 -12.59
C VAL A 246 -6.18 -8.66 -13.38
N ASP A 247 -7.21 -7.82 -13.27
CA ASP A 247 -7.32 -6.54 -13.98
C ASP A 247 -6.65 -5.38 -13.21
N SER A 248 -6.62 -5.44 -11.87
CA SER A 248 -6.05 -4.39 -11.01
C SER A 248 -5.16 -4.96 -9.92
N PHE A 249 -3.93 -4.48 -9.85
CA PHE A 249 -2.89 -4.85 -8.90
C PHE A 249 -2.87 -3.87 -7.74
N LYS A 250 -3.34 -4.31 -6.59
CA LYS A 250 -3.48 -3.45 -5.40
C LYS A 250 -2.33 -3.58 -4.43
N ILE A 251 -1.72 -2.45 -4.10
CA ILE A 251 -0.69 -2.34 -3.06
C ILE A 251 -1.37 -1.98 -1.74
N GLU A 252 -1.17 -2.78 -0.66
CA GLU A 252 -1.57 -2.39 0.70
C GLU A 252 -0.53 -1.47 1.32
N GLY A 253 -0.96 -0.38 1.96
CA GLY A 253 0.01 0.50 2.60
C GLY A 253 -0.49 1.89 3.02
N ARG A 254 -1.79 2.13 3.21
CA ARG A 254 -2.29 3.47 3.59
C ARG A 254 -1.66 4.04 4.88
N ASN A 255 -1.26 3.17 5.82
CA ASN A 255 -0.56 3.58 7.05
C ASN A 255 0.97 3.67 6.88
N LYS A 256 1.50 3.34 5.72
CA LYS A 256 2.94 3.41 5.43
C LYS A 256 3.35 4.85 5.08
N THR A 257 4.64 5.08 4.89
CA THR A 257 5.23 6.40 4.57
C THR A 257 5.11 6.75 3.08
N ALA A 258 5.33 8.02 2.72
CA ALA A 258 5.47 8.45 1.33
C ALA A 258 6.63 7.74 0.62
N TYR A 259 7.72 7.48 1.33
CA TYR A 259 8.85 6.68 0.85
C TYR A 259 8.43 5.26 0.43
N TYR A 260 7.64 4.59 1.27
CA TYR A 260 7.08 3.27 0.91
C TYR A 260 6.20 3.35 -0.34
N ALA A 261 5.28 4.32 -0.40
CA ALA A 261 4.41 4.50 -1.55
C ALA A 261 5.20 4.75 -2.84
N ALA A 262 6.26 5.58 -2.78
CA ALA A 262 7.15 5.85 -3.90
C ALA A 262 7.88 4.59 -4.37
N CYS A 263 8.64 3.92 -3.49
CA CYS A 263 9.46 2.77 -3.85
C CYS A 263 8.63 1.62 -4.41
N VAL A 264 7.57 1.22 -3.68
CA VAL A 264 6.76 0.06 -4.09
C VAL A 264 6.00 0.36 -5.36
N THR A 265 5.36 1.54 -5.48
CA THR A 265 4.64 1.90 -6.71
C THR A 265 5.58 1.97 -7.91
N GLY A 266 6.75 2.61 -7.75
CA GLY A 266 7.76 2.73 -8.81
C GLY A 266 8.30 1.37 -9.27
N ALA A 267 8.58 0.47 -8.34
CA ALA A 267 9.04 -0.88 -8.65
C ALA A 267 8.00 -1.69 -9.42
N TYR A 268 6.73 -1.72 -8.94
CA TYR A 268 5.65 -2.40 -9.65
C TYR A 268 5.36 -1.77 -11.01
N ARG A 269 5.40 -0.43 -11.10
CA ARG A 269 5.23 0.25 -12.40
C ARG A 269 6.28 -0.18 -13.40
N ALA A 270 7.54 -0.19 -13.01
CA ALA A 270 8.64 -0.60 -13.87
C ALA A 270 8.55 -2.09 -14.28
N ALA A 271 8.17 -2.97 -13.36
CA ALA A 271 7.98 -4.39 -13.64
C ALA A 271 6.81 -4.63 -14.62
N ILE A 272 5.66 -3.96 -14.41
CA ILE A 272 4.50 -4.05 -15.32
C ILE A 272 4.83 -3.49 -16.71
N ASP A 273 5.56 -2.38 -16.79
CA ASP A 273 5.93 -1.78 -18.08
C ASP A 273 6.95 -2.65 -18.83
N ALA A 274 7.90 -3.26 -18.13
CA ALA A 274 8.83 -4.23 -18.71
C ALA A 274 8.10 -5.48 -19.26
N TYR A 275 7.15 -6.03 -18.50
CA TYR A 275 6.32 -7.14 -18.94
C TYR A 275 5.50 -6.76 -20.19
N ARG A 276 4.90 -5.59 -20.18
CA ARG A 276 4.09 -5.09 -21.30
C ARG A 276 4.92 -4.87 -22.57
N ALA A 277 6.17 -4.42 -22.42
CA ALA A 277 7.05 -4.15 -23.56
C ALA A 277 7.37 -5.45 -24.35
N ASP A 278 7.63 -6.54 -23.67
CA ASP A 278 7.85 -7.86 -24.27
C ASP A 278 7.42 -9.00 -23.33
N PRO A 279 6.14 -9.41 -23.37
CA PRO A 279 5.65 -10.50 -22.52
C PRO A 279 6.34 -11.86 -22.76
N ALA A 280 6.84 -12.10 -23.99
CA ALA A 280 7.45 -13.39 -24.36
C ALA A 280 8.90 -13.51 -23.87
N GLN A 281 9.60 -12.40 -23.71
CA GLN A 281 10.99 -12.34 -23.25
C GLN A 281 11.11 -11.62 -21.91
N TYR A 282 10.02 -11.55 -21.15
CA TYR A 282 10.01 -10.83 -19.87
C TYR A 282 11.05 -11.38 -18.91
N VAL A 283 11.91 -10.50 -18.48
CA VAL A 283 12.77 -10.69 -17.32
C VAL A 283 12.55 -9.49 -16.40
N MET A 284 12.17 -9.74 -15.17
CA MET A 284 12.00 -8.66 -14.19
C MET A 284 13.32 -7.89 -14.00
N PRO A 285 13.32 -6.56 -14.14
CA PRO A 285 14.52 -5.78 -13.85
C PRO A 285 14.91 -5.94 -12.37
N GLN A 286 16.17 -6.32 -12.11
CA GLN A 286 16.65 -6.61 -10.75
C GLN A 286 16.40 -5.46 -9.77
N PHE A 287 16.54 -4.22 -10.23
CA PHE A 287 16.29 -3.05 -9.37
C PHE A 287 14.86 -2.99 -8.82
N CYS A 288 13.87 -3.64 -9.46
CA CYS A 288 12.50 -3.70 -8.95
C CYS A 288 12.45 -4.48 -7.63
N ARG A 289 13.19 -5.60 -7.56
CA ARG A 289 13.32 -6.36 -6.31
C ARG A 289 14.08 -5.57 -5.27
N ASP A 290 15.22 -5.00 -5.65
CA ASP A 290 16.05 -4.21 -4.75
C ASP A 290 15.28 -3.05 -4.12
N GLU A 291 14.39 -2.39 -4.87
CA GLU A 291 13.59 -1.28 -4.38
C GLU A 291 12.53 -1.66 -3.35
N VAL A 292 11.87 -2.80 -3.52
CA VAL A 292 10.88 -3.26 -2.53
C VAL A 292 11.56 -3.75 -1.24
N ASP A 293 12.80 -4.22 -1.30
CA ASP A 293 13.58 -4.61 -0.14
C ASP A 293 14.13 -3.40 0.67
N LYS A 294 14.24 -2.21 0.04
CA LYS A 294 14.72 -0.98 0.70
C LYS A 294 13.69 -0.28 1.58
N VAL A 295 12.42 -0.64 1.50
CA VAL A 295 11.38 -0.08 2.38
C VAL A 295 11.26 -0.87 3.68
N SER A 296 10.55 -0.30 4.66
CA SER A 296 10.27 -1.04 5.91
C SER A 296 9.24 -2.14 5.68
N HIS A 297 9.67 -3.38 5.75
CA HIS A 297 8.85 -4.57 5.53
C HIS A 297 9.20 -5.68 6.54
N ARG A 298 8.38 -6.71 6.57
CA ARG A 298 8.70 -8.00 7.17
C ARG A 298 9.24 -8.93 6.10
N GLU A 299 9.70 -10.13 6.47
CA GLU A 299 10.03 -11.15 5.51
C GLU A 299 8.92 -11.26 4.46
N TYR A 300 9.31 -11.31 3.18
CA TYR A 300 8.36 -11.41 2.08
C TYR A 300 8.01 -12.85 1.77
N TYR A 301 6.78 -13.06 1.32
CA TYR A 301 6.28 -14.30 0.75
C TYR A 301 5.19 -14.01 -0.29
N THR A 302 4.76 -15.04 -1.01
CA THR A 302 3.78 -14.90 -2.11
C THR A 302 2.32 -14.95 -1.66
N GLY A 303 2.04 -14.94 -0.35
CA GLY A 303 0.69 -15.17 0.16
C GLY A 303 0.27 -16.62 -0.08
N PHE A 304 -0.98 -16.80 -0.50
CA PHE A 304 -1.56 -18.10 -0.83
C PHE A 304 -1.55 -18.37 -2.34
N TYR A 305 -0.97 -17.52 -3.16
CA TYR A 305 -1.06 -17.60 -4.62
C TYR A 305 -0.48 -18.87 -5.21
N PHE A 306 0.54 -19.48 -4.57
CA PHE A 306 1.15 -20.75 -4.98
C PHE A 306 0.83 -21.91 -4.03
N GLY A 307 -0.22 -21.79 -3.23
CA GLY A 307 -0.66 -22.79 -2.25
C GLY A 307 -0.33 -22.41 -0.81
N SER A 308 -0.79 -23.22 0.13
CA SER A 308 -0.66 -22.99 1.58
C SER A 308 0.61 -23.57 2.21
N GLU A 309 1.52 -24.15 1.41
CA GLU A 309 2.68 -24.88 1.91
C GLU A 309 3.80 -23.97 2.44
N GLU A 310 3.84 -22.71 2.01
CA GLU A 310 4.74 -21.72 2.57
C GLU A 310 4.09 -21.05 3.78
N ASN A 311 4.48 -21.44 4.97
CA ASN A 311 4.03 -20.81 6.21
C ASN A 311 4.21 -19.29 6.17
N GLY A 312 3.12 -18.56 6.05
CA GLY A 312 3.10 -17.10 5.98
C GLY A 312 3.37 -16.39 7.31
N GLN A 313 3.96 -17.11 8.28
CA GLN A 313 4.27 -16.60 9.61
C GLN A 313 5.79 -16.57 9.83
N HIS A 314 6.28 -15.52 10.49
CA HIS A 314 7.67 -15.37 10.85
C HIS A 314 7.83 -15.60 12.37
N TYR A 315 8.60 -16.61 12.76
CA TYR A 315 8.74 -17.02 14.15
C TYR A 315 9.96 -16.41 14.85
N GLY A 316 10.93 -15.87 14.13
CA GLY A 316 12.21 -15.42 14.65
C GLY A 316 12.12 -14.16 15.52
N ASP A 317 11.45 -13.14 15.03
CA ASP A 317 11.20 -11.88 15.75
C ASP A 317 10.02 -11.10 15.16
N SER A 318 9.55 -10.07 15.86
CA SER A 318 8.50 -9.16 15.37
C SER A 318 9.07 -7.93 14.67
N GLN A 319 10.37 -7.90 14.39
CA GLN A 319 11.04 -6.71 13.90
C GLN A 319 10.81 -6.52 12.39
N TYR A 320 10.70 -5.26 11.99
CA TYR A 320 10.72 -4.88 10.59
C TYR A 320 12.16 -4.82 10.09
N ILE A 321 12.39 -5.38 8.91
CA ILE A 321 13.61 -5.15 8.14
C ILE A 321 13.58 -3.68 7.68
N ARG A 322 14.62 -2.92 7.99
CA ARG A 322 14.75 -1.50 7.70
C ARG A 322 16.19 -1.18 7.37
N GLU A 323 16.60 -1.56 6.18
CA GLU A 323 17.99 -1.37 5.75
C GLU A 323 18.28 0.05 5.25
N PHE A 324 17.28 0.79 4.84
CA PHE A 324 17.42 2.15 4.32
C PHE A 324 16.66 3.17 5.17
N GLU A 325 17.13 4.42 5.12
CA GLU A 325 16.45 5.55 5.72
C GLU A 325 16.45 6.76 4.77
N VAL A 326 15.39 7.55 4.85
CA VAL A 326 15.26 8.80 4.09
C VAL A 326 16.17 9.84 4.73
N VAL A 327 17.08 10.41 3.95
CA VAL A 327 17.98 11.49 4.36
C VAL A 327 17.30 12.85 4.18
N GLY A 328 16.59 13.06 3.07
CA GLY A 328 15.90 14.31 2.80
C GLY A 328 14.95 14.25 1.63
N MET A 329 14.13 15.28 1.50
CA MET A 329 13.23 15.50 0.37
C MET A 329 13.47 16.88 -0.22
N PRO A 330 13.36 17.05 -1.55
CA PRO A 330 13.60 18.34 -2.19
C PRO A 330 12.56 19.38 -1.77
N VAL A 331 13.04 20.59 -1.51
CA VAL A 331 12.23 21.78 -1.26
C VAL A 331 12.17 22.64 -2.51
N SER A 332 13.30 22.73 -3.23
CA SER A 332 13.40 23.40 -4.51
C SER A 332 14.41 22.71 -5.41
N CYS A 333 14.14 22.73 -6.71
CA CYS A 333 14.99 22.17 -7.75
C CYS A 333 14.99 23.16 -8.91
N ASP A 334 16.14 23.39 -9.54
CA ASP A 334 16.23 24.20 -10.75
C ASP A 334 16.68 23.38 -11.97
N ALA A 335 16.71 24.03 -13.12
CA ALA A 335 17.06 23.40 -14.39
C ALA A 335 18.55 23.03 -14.47
N ASP A 336 19.39 23.68 -13.69
CA ASP A 336 20.85 23.49 -13.67
C ASP A 336 21.27 22.37 -12.69
N GLY A 337 20.28 21.74 -12.03
CA GLY A 337 20.50 20.64 -11.08
C GLY A 337 20.84 21.09 -9.65
N HIS A 338 20.79 22.38 -9.37
CA HIS A 338 20.90 22.85 -7.99
C HIS A 338 19.60 22.55 -7.24
N THR A 339 19.74 21.78 -6.18
CA THR A 339 18.60 21.24 -5.42
C THR A 339 18.80 21.46 -3.93
N VAL A 340 17.77 21.98 -3.28
CA VAL A 340 17.73 22.16 -1.82
C VAL A 340 16.89 21.06 -1.22
N PHE A 341 17.47 20.28 -0.29
CA PHE A 341 16.76 19.24 0.46
C PHE A 341 16.48 19.69 1.88
N ALA A 342 15.26 19.43 2.36
CA ALA A 342 14.98 19.50 3.79
C ALA A 342 15.43 18.18 4.45
N LEU A 343 16.36 18.29 5.40
CA LEU A 343 16.95 17.14 6.07
C LEU A 343 15.95 16.42 6.98
N LYS A 344 15.90 15.10 6.87
CA LYS A 344 15.11 14.21 7.72
C LYS A 344 16.00 13.40 8.66
N ASN A 345 17.12 12.89 8.17
CA ASN A 345 18.09 12.12 8.93
C ASN A 345 19.51 12.62 8.60
N ARG A 346 20.42 12.45 9.56
CA ARG A 346 21.82 12.88 9.44
C ARG A 346 22.57 12.14 8.36
N PHE A 347 23.59 12.81 7.79
CA PHE A 347 24.59 12.19 6.93
C PHE A 347 25.94 12.94 7.08
N PHE A 348 27.02 12.26 6.68
CA PHE A 348 28.37 12.80 6.70
C PHE A 348 28.82 13.23 5.31
N ASN A 349 29.69 14.24 5.24
CA ASN A 349 30.41 14.54 4.01
C ASN A 349 31.26 13.32 3.62
N GLY A 350 31.29 12.97 2.33
CA GLY A 350 31.93 11.76 1.83
C GLY A 350 31.13 10.46 1.97
N GLU A 351 29.95 10.49 2.63
CA GLU A 351 29.06 9.34 2.72
C GLU A 351 28.40 9.04 1.38
N GLU A 352 28.07 7.78 1.12
CA GLU A 352 27.35 7.34 -0.07
C GLU A 352 25.85 7.48 0.12
N LEU A 353 25.20 8.22 -0.77
CA LEU A 353 23.77 8.42 -0.79
C LEU A 353 23.17 7.94 -2.11
N GLU A 354 21.87 7.67 -2.09
CA GLU A 354 21.06 7.37 -3.27
C GLU A 354 19.99 8.44 -3.48
N LEU A 355 19.87 8.94 -4.70
CA LEU A 355 18.78 9.80 -5.15
C LEU A 355 17.78 8.95 -5.94
N LEU A 356 16.64 8.65 -5.33
CA LEU A 356 15.51 7.99 -5.99
C LEU A 356 14.64 9.05 -6.67
N GLN A 357 14.33 8.84 -7.95
CA GLN A 357 13.51 9.76 -8.75
C GLN A 357 12.38 8.98 -9.47
N PRO A 358 11.22 9.61 -9.72
CA PRO A 358 10.14 8.98 -10.49
C PRO A 358 10.61 8.48 -11.86
N GLY A 359 10.30 7.21 -12.18
CA GLY A 359 10.58 6.60 -13.48
C GLY A 359 12.06 6.43 -13.84
N LYS A 360 12.97 6.59 -12.89
CA LYS A 360 14.42 6.45 -13.10
C LYS A 360 15.02 5.42 -12.15
N THR A 361 16.10 4.79 -12.59
CA THR A 361 16.96 3.99 -11.70
C THR A 361 17.61 4.92 -10.68
N PRO A 362 17.74 4.51 -9.40
CA PRO A 362 18.37 5.31 -8.38
C PRO A 362 19.81 5.75 -8.74
N TYR A 363 20.10 7.00 -8.53
CA TYR A 363 21.45 7.56 -8.74
C TYR A 363 22.24 7.50 -7.45
N VAL A 364 23.29 6.67 -7.46
CA VAL A 364 24.20 6.50 -6.31
C VAL A 364 25.38 7.45 -6.46
N PHE A 365 25.71 8.19 -5.39
CA PHE A 365 26.80 9.14 -5.40
C PHE A 365 27.43 9.31 -4.00
N ARG A 366 28.68 9.76 -3.96
CA ARG A 366 29.31 10.22 -2.71
C ARG A 366 29.09 11.71 -2.54
N VAL A 367 28.77 12.10 -1.32
CA VAL A 367 28.53 13.51 -0.99
C VAL A 367 29.84 14.30 -1.10
N HIS A 368 29.87 15.25 -2.01
CA HIS A 368 30.92 16.23 -2.14
C HIS A 368 30.30 17.59 -2.45
N GLY A 369 30.75 18.63 -1.74
CA GLY A 369 30.33 20.00 -2.00
C GLY A 369 28.92 20.33 -1.54
N ALA A 370 28.29 19.51 -0.67
CA ALA A 370 27.06 19.89 -0.01
C ALA A 370 27.31 21.02 0.99
N VAL A 371 26.40 22.02 1.02
CA VAL A 371 26.50 23.17 1.93
C VAL A 371 25.15 23.45 2.60
N ASN A 372 25.18 24.11 3.76
CA ASN A 372 23.97 24.61 4.43
C ASN A 372 23.50 25.95 3.78
N ASP A 373 22.40 26.54 4.32
CA ASP A 373 21.89 27.85 3.83
C ASP A 373 22.92 29.01 3.95
N ASP A 374 23.91 28.90 4.85
CA ASP A 374 24.97 29.89 5.04
C ASP A 374 26.15 29.68 4.07
N GLY A 375 26.07 28.65 3.21
CA GLY A 375 27.12 28.28 2.26
C GLY A 375 28.29 27.52 2.90
N GLU A 376 28.14 27.03 4.12
CA GLU A 376 29.18 26.31 4.85
C GLU A 376 29.15 24.81 4.50
N ALA A 377 30.31 24.26 4.13
CA ALA A 377 30.52 22.83 4.01
C ALA A 377 30.77 22.23 5.39
N LEU A 378 29.85 21.35 5.84
CA LEU A 378 29.94 20.71 7.14
C LEU A 378 30.44 19.25 7.00
N GLU A 379 31.16 18.77 8.00
CA GLU A 379 31.53 17.36 8.12
C GLU A 379 30.30 16.48 8.40
N LEU A 380 29.34 17.02 9.17
CA LEU A 380 28.12 16.34 9.59
C LEU A 380 26.90 17.25 9.42
N PHE A 381 25.93 16.81 8.66
CA PHE A 381 24.63 17.45 8.52
C PHE A 381 23.63 16.68 9.41
N ASN A 382 23.19 17.25 10.53
CA ASN A 382 22.41 16.53 11.55
C ASN A 382 21.24 17.32 12.17
N VAL A 383 21.02 18.55 11.76
CA VAL A 383 19.91 19.35 12.30
C VAL A 383 18.61 19.02 11.54
N PRO A 384 17.55 18.55 12.20
CA PRO A 384 16.27 18.28 11.53
C PRO A 384 15.74 19.50 10.79
N GLN A 385 15.22 19.30 9.58
CA GLN A 385 14.73 20.33 8.67
C GLN A 385 15.78 21.34 8.18
N MET A 386 17.07 21.16 8.49
CA MET A 386 18.14 21.92 7.87
C MET A 386 17.99 21.84 6.36
N ARG A 387 18.16 22.96 5.69
CA ARG A 387 18.25 23.00 4.23
C ARG A 387 19.68 22.70 3.82
N VAL A 388 19.81 21.73 2.93
CA VAL A 388 21.11 21.30 2.40
C VAL A 388 21.08 21.43 0.88
N HIS A 389 22.06 22.13 0.34
CA HIS A 389 22.21 22.42 -1.07
C HIS A 389 23.14 21.41 -1.72
N PHE A 390 22.66 20.81 -2.81
CA PHE A 390 23.39 19.91 -3.68
C PHE A 390 23.39 20.44 -5.11
N THR A 391 24.38 20.06 -5.88
CA THR A 391 24.38 20.29 -7.34
C THR A 391 24.54 18.93 -8.04
N PHE A 392 23.53 18.53 -8.79
CA PHE A 392 23.54 17.32 -9.60
C PHE A 392 23.85 17.64 -11.07
N PRO A 393 24.39 16.69 -11.85
CA PRO A 393 24.67 16.91 -13.28
C PRO A 393 23.41 16.86 -14.16
N PHE A 394 22.22 16.90 -13.56
CA PHE A 394 20.91 16.84 -14.20
C PHE A 394 19.85 17.50 -13.31
N PRO A 395 18.73 17.96 -13.88
CA PRO A 395 17.59 18.44 -13.09
C PRO A 395 17.01 17.34 -12.21
N VAL A 396 16.71 17.67 -10.95
CA VAL A 396 16.11 16.75 -9.97
C VAL A 396 14.60 16.94 -9.93
N ASP A 397 13.84 15.85 -9.93
CA ASP A 397 12.40 15.89 -9.84
C ASP A 397 11.92 16.29 -8.43
N ALA A 398 10.83 17.06 -8.35
CA ALA A 398 10.27 17.54 -7.09
C ALA A 398 9.80 16.41 -6.14
N TYR A 399 9.55 15.22 -6.68
CA TYR A 399 9.18 14.02 -5.91
C TYR A 399 10.35 13.06 -5.68
N SER A 400 11.58 13.55 -5.81
CA SER A 400 12.78 12.77 -5.50
C SER A 400 12.93 12.51 -4.00
N ILE A 401 13.65 11.46 -3.66
CA ILE A 401 13.95 11.10 -2.28
C ILE A 401 15.43 10.83 -2.16
N LEU A 402 16.08 11.57 -1.27
CA LEU A 402 17.46 11.30 -0.88
C LEU A 402 17.45 10.28 0.26
N ARG A 403 18.20 9.19 0.13
CA ARG A 403 18.23 8.09 1.10
C ARG A 403 19.63 7.48 1.22
N LYS A 404 19.82 6.70 2.27
CA LYS A 404 21.05 5.93 2.49
C LYS A 404 20.79 4.58 3.14
N LYS A 405 21.76 3.67 3.01
CA LYS A 405 21.77 2.43 3.77
C LYS A 405 22.06 2.74 5.24
N LYS A 406 21.32 2.10 6.14
CA LYS A 406 21.55 2.23 7.59
C LYS A 406 22.82 1.51 7.99
N GLU A 407 23.62 2.17 8.80
CA GLU A 407 24.67 1.45 9.53
C GLU A 407 24.00 0.47 10.51
N ARG A 408 24.40 -0.80 10.46
CA ARG A 408 23.98 -1.75 11.48
C ARG A 408 24.56 -1.29 12.81
N PRO A 409 23.77 -1.19 13.89
CA PRO A 409 24.35 -0.98 15.21
C PRO A 409 25.33 -2.12 15.48
N SER A 410 26.57 -1.76 15.76
CA SER A 410 27.67 -2.65 16.15
C SER A 410 27.36 -3.37 17.48
#